data_51be1b72a474c56948fc32c40fab261e
#
_entry.id   51be1b72a474c56948fc32c40fab261e
#
_cell.length_a   1.000
_cell.length_b   1.000
_cell.length_c   1.000
_cell.angle_alpha   90.00
_cell.angle_beta   90.00
_cell.angle_gamma   90.00
#
_symmetry.space_group_name_H-M   'P 1'
#
loop_
_entity.id
_entity.type
_entity.pdbx_description
1 polymer ?
#
loop_
_entity_poly.entity_id
_entity_poly.type
_entity_poly.pdbx_seq_one_letter_code
_entity_poly.pdbx_strand_id
1 'polypeptide(L)'
;VCWEVPFFLFCFFFNDTATTEIYTLSLHDAPSDLGEFLPELSGDEWVLVESVQYKNIYSESLQELCKLLIERGDYEEALRFCEPACQLYPFDEWQSVRIDCYMALNRYKDAVQEYENTAKLFFEELGIRPSEHMMQQFEQMSSRLNYKPQELGDINERLKEDYVRGGAFYCSLPSFRDTYRLVSRIIERNGQSVYLMLCSITNGKGMPMDKPDKLEALSGELQNTIQQCLRKGDSFTKYSPSQFLILLVGTNKENCSMIFDRIQRYFSREHKSWKQYLDYFVSSVDEVDQQDSPIQFNTENKTW
;
A
#
# COMPACT_ATOMS: atom_id res chain seq x y z
N VAL A 1 18.27 44.06 -5.31
CA VAL A 1 17.91 43.64 -6.66
C VAL A 1 16.82 42.59 -6.44
N CYS A 2 15.56 43.05 -6.52
CA CYS A 2 14.39 42.19 -6.48
C CYS A 2 14.44 41.25 -7.68
N TRP A 3 14.52 39.95 -7.43
CA TRP A 3 14.22 38.95 -8.40
C TRP A 3 12.71 38.65 -8.26
N GLU A 4 11.94 39.03 -9.27
CA GLU A 4 10.58 38.62 -9.47
C GLU A 4 10.57 37.11 -9.73
N VAL A 5 10.21 36.32 -8.71
CA VAL A 5 9.81 34.93 -8.89
C VAL A 5 8.55 34.97 -9.76
N PRO A 6 8.44 34.18 -10.83
CA PRO A 6 7.36 34.36 -11.80
C PRO A 6 6.00 34.11 -11.14
N PHE A 7 5.27 35.19 -11.03
CA PHE A 7 3.86 35.31 -10.62
C PHE A 7 2.91 34.54 -11.56
N PHE A 8 3.45 33.78 -12.49
CA PHE A 8 2.73 33.11 -13.57
C PHE A 8 2.01 31.83 -13.18
N LEU A 9 2.33 31.22 -12.03
CA LEU A 9 1.75 29.92 -11.67
C LEU A 9 0.33 30.02 -11.09
N PHE A 10 -0.05 31.19 -10.60
CA PHE A 10 -1.35 31.38 -9.92
C PHE A 10 -2.49 31.82 -10.84
N CYS A 11 -2.19 32.25 -12.08
CA CYS A 11 -3.21 32.82 -12.98
C CYS A 11 -3.84 31.81 -13.95
N PHE A 12 -3.41 30.56 -13.99
CA PHE A 12 -3.90 29.59 -14.99
C PHE A 12 -5.15 28.80 -14.59
N PHE A 13 -5.61 28.91 -13.35
CA PHE A 13 -6.74 28.09 -12.89
C PHE A 13 -8.11 28.78 -12.98
N PHE A 14 -8.20 30.02 -13.45
CA PHE A 14 -9.47 30.70 -13.64
C PHE A 14 -9.57 31.34 -15.02
N ASN A 15 -9.96 30.54 -15.99
CA ASN A 15 -10.42 31.09 -17.27
C ASN A 15 -11.93 30.90 -17.35
N ASP A 16 -12.66 31.73 -16.63
CA ASP A 16 -14.06 31.94 -16.94
C ASP A 16 -14.25 33.38 -17.41
N THR A 17 -14.77 33.50 -18.64
CA THR A 17 -15.02 34.71 -19.36
C THR A 17 -16.18 35.47 -18.71
N ALA A 18 -15.92 36.29 -17.74
CA ALA A 18 -16.61 37.59 -17.52
C ALA A 18 -16.16 38.23 -16.18
N THR A 19 -15.74 39.45 -16.29
CA THR A 19 -15.44 40.44 -15.24
C THR A 19 -14.04 40.38 -14.63
N THR A 20 -13.27 41.37 -15.09
CA THR A 20 -11.99 41.79 -14.53
C THR A 20 -12.16 42.34 -13.13
N GLU A 21 -12.10 41.50 -12.13
CA GLU A 21 -11.77 41.91 -10.77
C GLU A 21 -10.51 41.21 -10.37
N ILE A 22 -9.41 41.96 -10.36
CA ILE A 22 -8.10 41.49 -9.83
C ILE A 22 -8.26 41.45 -8.33
N TYR A 23 -8.64 40.29 -7.79
CA TYR A 23 -8.46 40.01 -6.38
C TYR A 23 -6.99 39.69 -6.14
N THR A 24 -6.31 40.57 -5.41
CA THR A 24 -5.04 40.25 -4.77
C THR A 24 -5.33 39.22 -3.68
N LEU A 25 -5.36 37.95 -4.05
CA LEU A 25 -5.39 36.84 -3.10
C LEU A 25 -4.11 36.91 -2.27
N SER A 26 -4.28 37.12 -0.98
CA SER A 26 -3.20 36.98 -0.02
C SER A 26 -2.65 35.56 -0.12
N LEU A 27 -1.33 35.43 -0.21
CA LEU A 27 -0.61 34.13 -0.20
C LEU A 27 -0.95 33.27 1.02
N HIS A 28 -1.68 33.77 1.99
CA HIS A 28 -2.09 33.06 3.21
C HIS A 28 -3.38 32.27 3.06
N ASP A 29 -4.22 32.51 2.05
CA ASP A 29 -5.55 31.93 1.94
C ASP A 29 -5.69 30.89 0.81
N ALA A 30 -4.65 30.63 0.03
CA ALA A 30 -4.72 29.84 -1.20
C ALA A 30 -4.46 28.31 -1.12
N PRO A 31 -4.03 27.67 -0.03
CA PRO A 31 -3.64 26.25 -0.08
C PRO A 31 -4.79 25.25 0.00
N SER A 32 -6.00 25.66 0.40
CA SER A 32 -7.04 24.67 0.75
C SER A 32 -7.97 24.26 -0.39
N ASP A 33 -7.91 24.94 -1.55
CA ASP A 33 -8.86 24.72 -2.65
C ASP A 33 -8.22 24.08 -3.91
N LEU A 34 -6.99 23.59 -3.84
CA LEU A 34 -6.37 22.86 -4.93
C LEU A 34 -6.87 21.40 -4.90
N GLY A 35 -8.07 21.18 -5.46
CA GLY A 35 -8.63 19.86 -5.68
C GLY A 35 -8.24 19.26 -7.04
N GLU A 36 -8.80 18.11 -7.37
CA GLU A 36 -8.69 17.52 -8.70
C GLU A 36 -9.24 18.47 -9.79
N PHE A 37 -8.58 18.47 -10.95
CA PHE A 37 -9.02 19.27 -12.09
C PHE A 37 -10.38 18.77 -12.61
N LEU A 38 -11.42 19.60 -12.53
CA LEU A 38 -12.79 19.31 -12.95
C LEU A 38 -13.30 17.93 -12.47
N PRO A 39 -13.45 17.71 -11.15
CA PRO A 39 -13.80 16.40 -10.60
C PRO A 39 -15.16 15.88 -11.12
N GLU A 40 -16.09 16.77 -11.48
CA GLU A 40 -17.41 16.41 -12.04
C GLU A 40 -17.31 15.81 -13.45
N LEU A 41 -16.24 16.07 -14.17
CA LEU A 41 -15.98 15.63 -15.54
C LEU A 41 -14.79 14.67 -15.64
N SER A 42 -14.37 14.07 -14.52
CA SER A 42 -13.20 13.19 -14.43
C SER A 42 -13.28 11.94 -15.34
N GLY A 43 -14.47 11.60 -15.85
CA GLY A 43 -14.67 10.51 -16.81
C GLY A 43 -14.42 10.88 -18.26
N ASP A 44 -14.25 12.16 -18.59
CA ASP A 44 -14.03 12.63 -19.96
C ASP A 44 -12.56 12.52 -20.35
N GLU A 45 -12.26 11.92 -21.51
CA GLU A 45 -10.91 11.64 -21.99
C GLU A 45 -10.04 12.91 -22.07
N TRP A 46 -10.61 14.04 -22.50
CA TRP A 46 -9.88 15.31 -22.58
C TRP A 46 -9.52 15.86 -21.19
N VAL A 47 -10.38 15.66 -20.17
CA VAL A 47 -10.12 16.08 -18.80
C VAL A 47 -8.96 15.27 -18.22
N LEU A 48 -8.91 13.96 -18.49
CA LEU A 48 -7.80 13.11 -18.06
C LEU A 48 -6.47 13.57 -18.67
N VAL A 49 -6.44 13.92 -19.94
CA VAL A 49 -5.22 14.42 -20.62
C VAL A 49 -4.76 15.74 -20.01
N GLU A 50 -5.66 16.68 -19.85
CA GLU A 50 -5.34 18.00 -19.27
C GLU A 50 -4.93 17.88 -17.80
N SER A 51 -5.58 17.04 -17.01
CA SER A 51 -5.23 16.84 -15.60
C SER A 51 -3.80 16.30 -15.43
N VAL A 52 -3.36 15.40 -16.32
CA VAL A 52 -1.97 14.92 -16.33
C VAL A 52 -0.99 16.04 -16.67
N GLN A 53 -1.32 16.91 -17.63
CA GLN A 53 -0.46 18.06 -17.96
C GLN A 53 -0.35 19.04 -16.79
N TYR A 54 -1.47 19.39 -16.16
CA TYR A 54 -1.45 20.28 -14.98
C TYR A 54 -0.72 19.66 -13.81
N LYS A 55 -0.89 18.35 -13.56
CA LYS A 55 -0.12 17.63 -12.57
C LYS A 55 1.39 17.73 -12.82
N ASN A 56 1.83 17.53 -14.07
CA ASN A 56 3.24 17.62 -14.44
C ASN A 56 3.79 19.03 -14.21
N ILE A 57 3.09 20.07 -14.68
CA ILE A 57 3.47 21.48 -14.48
C ILE A 57 3.55 21.81 -13.00
N TYR A 58 2.57 21.39 -12.21
CA TYR A 58 2.55 21.55 -10.76
C TYR A 58 3.76 20.88 -10.10
N SER A 59 4.01 19.61 -10.44
CA SER A 59 5.09 18.83 -9.87
C SER A 59 6.47 19.40 -10.22
N GLU A 60 6.72 19.77 -11.47
CA GLU A 60 7.96 20.39 -11.92
C GLU A 60 8.22 21.74 -11.20
N SER A 61 7.18 22.57 -11.14
CA SER A 61 7.28 23.87 -10.48
C SER A 61 7.51 23.76 -8.98
N LEU A 62 6.83 22.83 -8.34
CA LEU A 62 7.02 22.59 -6.89
C LEU A 62 8.39 22.00 -6.60
N GLN A 63 8.91 21.10 -7.44
CA GLN A 63 10.26 20.56 -7.30
C GLN A 63 11.30 21.67 -7.38
N GLU A 64 11.19 22.57 -8.35
CA GLU A 64 12.13 23.70 -8.48
C GLU A 64 12.02 24.67 -7.30
N LEU A 65 10.80 24.97 -6.84
CA LEU A 65 10.58 25.79 -5.66
C LEU A 65 11.21 25.16 -4.41
N CYS A 66 10.93 23.88 -4.16
CA CYS A 66 11.49 23.18 -3.00
C CYS A 66 13.02 23.15 -3.05
N LYS A 67 13.60 22.90 -4.23
CA LYS A 67 15.05 22.96 -4.43
C LYS A 67 15.64 24.31 -4.06
N LEU A 68 15.05 25.41 -4.55
CA LEU A 68 15.50 26.77 -4.23
C LEU A 68 15.35 27.10 -2.74
N LEU A 69 14.27 26.67 -2.10
CA LEU A 69 14.07 26.87 -0.66
C LEU A 69 15.09 26.08 0.18
N ILE A 70 15.36 24.83 -0.21
CA ILE A 70 16.37 23.98 0.46
C ILE A 70 17.77 24.58 0.29
N GLU A 71 18.14 25.06 -0.90
CA GLU A 71 19.43 25.74 -1.16
C GLU A 71 19.59 27.02 -0.32
N ARG A 72 18.47 27.69 -0.02
CA ARG A 72 18.48 28.90 0.88
C ARG A 72 18.46 28.55 2.36
N GLY A 73 18.17 27.28 2.71
CA GLY A 73 18.00 26.84 4.09
C GLY A 73 16.60 27.10 4.67
N ASP A 74 15.62 27.48 3.84
CA ASP A 74 14.25 27.82 4.23
C ASP A 74 13.39 26.53 4.32
N TYR A 75 13.84 25.57 5.13
CA TYR A 75 13.24 24.22 5.22
C TYR A 75 11.79 24.21 5.71
N GLU A 76 11.43 25.12 6.64
CA GLU A 76 10.04 25.22 7.14
C GLU A 76 9.08 25.68 6.02
N GLU A 77 9.50 26.57 5.15
CA GLU A 77 8.72 26.98 3.99
C GLU A 77 8.58 25.81 2.99
N ALA A 78 9.65 25.05 2.74
CA ALA A 78 9.59 23.88 1.88
C ALA A 78 8.61 22.83 2.44
N LEU A 79 8.59 22.56 3.75
CA LEU A 79 7.61 21.69 4.40
C LEU A 79 6.17 22.16 4.14
N ARG A 80 5.91 23.48 4.27
CA ARG A 80 4.59 24.06 4.05
C ARG A 80 4.10 23.89 2.62
N PHE A 81 5.00 24.08 1.62
CA PHE A 81 4.62 23.92 0.21
C PHE A 81 4.47 22.46 -0.22
N CYS A 82 5.18 21.52 0.41
CA CYS A 82 5.02 20.09 0.12
C CYS A 82 3.74 19.47 0.72
N GLU A 83 3.15 20.05 1.77
CA GLU A 83 1.97 19.51 2.45
C GLU A 83 0.78 19.26 1.51
N PRO A 84 0.33 20.25 0.68
CA PRO A 84 -0.75 20.02 -0.27
C PRO A 84 -0.41 18.95 -1.32
N ALA A 85 0.84 18.89 -1.77
CA ALA A 85 1.28 17.88 -2.73
C ALA A 85 1.20 16.46 -2.17
N CYS A 86 1.56 16.27 -0.90
CA CYS A 86 1.42 14.98 -0.22
C CYS A 86 -0.05 14.53 -0.12
N GLN A 87 -0.98 15.47 0.04
CA GLN A 87 -2.41 15.18 0.11
C GLN A 87 -3.00 14.87 -1.26
N LEU A 88 -2.66 15.67 -2.28
CA LEU A 88 -3.19 15.52 -3.65
C LEU A 88 -2.58 14.31 -4.38
N TYR A 89 -1.29 14.08 -4.19
CA TYR A 89 -0.53 13.05 -4.88
C TYR A 89 0.28 12.20 -3.89
N PRO A 90 -0.41 11.41 -3.03
CA PRO A 90 0.22 10.71 -1.91
C PRO A 90 1.23 9.64 -2.35
N PHE A 91 1.19 9.22 -3.62
CA PHE A 91 2.07 8.19 -4.17
C PHE A 91 3.21 8.75 -5.04
N ASP A 92 3.33 10.07 -5.17
CA ASP A 92 4.40 10.72 -5.94
C ASP A 92 5.67 11.01 -5.08
N GLU A 93 5.71 10.45 -3.88
CA GLU A 93 6.85 10.53 -2.94
C GLU A 93 7.27 11.96 -2.52
N TRP A 94 6.34 12.93 -2.50
CA TRP A 94 6.58 14.26 -1.95
C TRP A 94 7.00 14.22 -0.48
N GLN A 95 6.62 13.16 0.23
CA GLN A 95 7.05 12.86 1.59
C GLN A 95 8.57 12.72 1.71
N SER A 96 9.27 12.27 0.66
CA SER A 96 10.72 12.20 0.63
C SER A 96 11.37 13.58 0.79
N VAL A 97 10.83 14.62 0.14
CA VAL A 97 11.29 16.00 0.29
C VAL A 97 11.05 16.51 1.72
N ARG A 98 9.91 16.17 2.33
CA ARG A 98 9.60 16.50 3.72
C ARG A 98 10.56 15.82 4.69
N ILE A 99 10.87 14.55 4.46
CA ILE A 99 11.85 13.81 5.26
C ILE A 99 13.22 14.51 5.22
N ASP A 100 13.70 14.93 4.05
CA ASP A 100 14.95 15.66 3.92
C ASP A 100 14.92 16.99 4.68
N CYS A 101 13.83 17.73 4.61
CA CYS A 101 13.65 18.96 5.37
C CYS A 101 13.66 18.72 6.89
N TYR A 102 12.93 17.70 7.38
CA TYR A 102 12.97 17.32 8.80
C TYR A 102 14.39 16.91 9.25
N MET A 103 15.12 16.18 8.42
CA MET A 103 16.50 15.79 8.71
C MET A 103 17.43 17.02 8.80
N ALA A 104 17.28 17.97 7.88
CA ALA A 104 18.06 19.21 7.88
C ALA A 104 17.77 20.08 9.13
N LEU A 105 16.52 20.08 9.60
CA LEU A 105 16.09 20.74 10.83
C LEU A 105 16.44 19.96 12.11
N ASN A 106 17.13 18.80 12.00
CA ASN A 106 17.42 17.87 13.10
C ASN A 106 16.15 17.32 13.81
N ARG A 107 15.00 17.35 13.12
CA ARG A 107 13.73 16.82 13.59
C ARG A 107 13.58 15.33 13.22
N TYR A 108 14.55 14.52 13.65
CA TYR A 108 14.62 13.10 13.25
C TYR A 108 13.41 12.26 13.64
N LYS A 109 12.72 12.61 14.75
CA LYS A 109 11.48 11.90 15.15
C LYS A 109 10.36 12.13 14.14
N ASP A 110 10.21 13.36 13.67
CA ASP A 110 9.18 13.72 12.70
C ASP A 110 9.50 13.08 11.34
N ALA A 111 10.77 13.04 10.96
CA ALA A 111 11.23 12.36 9.75
C ALA A 111 10.92 10.86 9.77
N VAL A 112 11.17 10.17 10.89
CA VAL A 112 10.83 8.73 11.04
C VAL A 112 9.32 8.53 11.00
N GLN A 113 8.55 9.36 11.68
CA GLN A 113 7.08 9.26 11.66
C GLN A 113 6.52 9.46 10.26
N GLU A 114 7.06 10.42 9.50
CA GLU A 114 6.67 10.64 8.10
C GLU A 114 6.98 9.42 7.23
N TYR A 115 8.17 8.83 7.40
CA TYR A 115 8.54 7.60 6.69
C TYR A 115 7.61 6.43 7.04
N GLU A 116 7.34 6.20 8.32
CA GLU A 116 6.46 5.10 8.78
C GLU A 116 5.04 5.25 8.23
N ASN A 117 4.49 6.47 8.27
CA ASN A 117 3.16 6.77 7.71
C ASN A 117 3.12 6.52 6.21
N THR A 118 4.14 6.97 5.48
CA THR A 118 4.24 6.79 4.02
C THR A 118 4.43 5.32 3.65
N ALA A 119 5.29 4.60 4.37
CA ALA A 119 5.51 3.17 4.14
C ALA A 119 4.23 2.37 4.39
N LYS A 120 3.47 2.74 5.42
CA LYS A 120 2.16 2.13 5.72
C LYS A 120 1.15 2.42 4.61
N LEU A 121 1.05 3.66 4.15
CA LEU A 121 0.16 4.05 3.06
C LEU A 121 0.47 3.28 1.76
N PHE A 122 1.73 3.23 1.35
CA PHE A 122 2.16 2.49 0.14
C PHE A 122 1.86 1.00 0.25
N PHE A 123 2.00 0.45 1.45
CA PHE A 123 1.66 -0.93 1.70
C PHE A 123 0.15 -1.20 1.64
N GLU A 124 -0.65 -0.41 2.36
CA GLU A 124 -2.09 -0.62 2.49
C GLU A 124 -2.83 -0.40 1.15
N GLU A 125 -2.44 0.63 0.39
CA GLU A 125 -3.14 1.01 -0.84
C GLU A 125 -2.57 0.32 -2.10
N LEU A 126 -1.24 0.22 -2.22
CA LEU A 126 -0.60 -0.30 -3.43
C LEU A 126 0.01 -1.69 -3.24
N GLY A 127 0.18 -2.17 -2.01
CA GLY A 127 0.86 -3.44 -1.72
C GLY A 127 2.36 -3.44 -2.04
N ILE A 128 2.97 -2.26 -2.18
CA ILE A 128 4.39 -2.08 -2.50
C ILE A 128 5.15 -1.47 -1.33
N ARG A 129 6.47 -1.62 -1.35
CA ARG A 129 7.38 -0.94 -0.42
C ARG A 129 7.73 0.46 -0.93
N PRO A 130 8.13 1.40 -0.05
CA PRO A 130 8.70 2.68 -0.45
C PRO A 130 9.88 2.52 -1.40
N SER A 131 10.23 3.60 -2.12
CA SER A 131 11.37 3.60 -3.02
C SER A 131 12.69 3.32 -2.30
N GLU A 132 13.69 2.93 -3.07
CA GLU A 132 15.03 2.71 -2.54
C GLU A 132 15.63 3.98 -1.92
N HIS A 133 15.31 5.15 -2.48
CA HIS A 133 15.70 6.45 -1.93
C HIS A 133 15.11 6.67 -0.54
N MET A 134 13.82 6.46 -0.34
CA MET A 134 13.18 6.58 0.99
C MET A 134 13.74 5.57 2.00
N MET A 135 14.08 4.36 1.56
CA MET A 135 14.74 3.38 2.44
C MET A 135 16.15 3.84 2.87
N GLN A 136 16.93 4.45 1.97
CA GLN A 136 18.23 5.03 2.32
C GLN A 136 18.09 6.21 3.28
N GLN A 137 17.08 7.08 3.10
CA GLN A 137 16.75 8.13 4.07
C GLN A 137 16.48 7.54 5.45
N PHE A 138 15.70 6.46 5.53
CA PHE A 138 15.42 5.79 6.80
C PHE A 138 16.68 5.25 7.48
N GLU A 139 17.60 4.64 6.74
CA GLU A 139 18.89 4.18 7.29
C GLU A 139 19.71 5.36 7.85
N GLN A 140 19.74 6.49 7.15
CA GLN A 140 20.44 7.69 7.61
C GLN A 140 19.80 8.27 8.87
N MET A 141 18.46 8.36 8.93
CA MET A 141 17.73 8.80 10.11
C MET A 141 18.01 7.89 11.31
N SER A 142 17.91 6.58 11.10
CA SER A 142 18.11 5.58 12.14
C SER A 142 19.52 5.62 12.73
N SER A 143 20.54 5.90 11.90
CA SER A 143 21.92 6.04 12.36
C SER A 143 22.16 7.28 13.22
N ARG A 144 21.37 8.35 13.02
CA ARG A 144 21.49 9.62 13.75
C ARG A 144 20.59 9.71 14.99
N LEU A 145 19.54 8.89 15.04
CA LEU A 145 18.80 8.69 16.27
C LEU A 145 19.74 7.99 17.25
N ASN A 146 20.32 8.76 18.18
CA ASN A 146 21.04 8.20 19.32
C ASN A 146 20.05 7.33 20.10
N TYR A 147 19.96 6.06 19.76
CA TYR A 147 19.29 5.07 20.60
C TYR A 147 20.05 5.07 21.93
N LYS A 148 19.45 5.67 22.97
CA LYS A 148 19.88 5.35 24.32
C LYS A 148 19.89 3.82 24.41
N PRO A 149 20.90 3.18 25.05
CA PRO A 149 20.87 1.74 25.27
C PRO A 149 19.49 1.38 25.84
N GLN A 150 18.66 0.76 25.03
CA GLN A 150 17.33 0.34 25.46
C GLN A 150 17.49 -1.01 26.10
N GLU A 151 16.81 -1.22 27.23
CA GLU A 151 16.72 -2.55 27.80
C GLU A 151 16.01 -3.49 26.81
N LEU A 152 16.42 -4.73 26.74
CA LEU A 152 15.81 -5.73 25.84
C LEU A 152 14.28 -5.80 26.03
N GLY A 153 13.78 -5.44 27.21
CA GLY A 153 12.36 -5.31 27.51
C GLY A 153 11.65 -4.26 26.65
N ASP A 154 12.23 -3.08 26.53
CA ASP A 154 11.66 -1.98 25.75
C ASP A 154 11.65 -2.32 24.23
N ILE A 155 12.70 -2.97 23.76
CA ILE A 155 12.78 -3.46 22.39
C ILE A 155 11.69 -4.51 22.14
N ASN A 156 11.53 -5.45 23.07
CA ASN A 156 10.53 -6.51 22.97
C ASN A 156 9.09 -5.95 22.96
N GLU A 157 8.82 -4.92 23.76
CA GLU A 157 7.51 -4.24 23.73
C GLU A 157 7.20 -3.61 22.38
N ARG A 158 8.20 -3.00 21.73
CA ARG A 158 8.03 -2.40 20.39
C ARG A 158 7.89 -3.42 19.27
N LEU A 159 8.44 -4.63 19.44
CA LEU A 159 8.30 -5.72 18.49
C LEU A 159 7.00 -6.50 18.66
N LYS A 160 6.27 -6.30 19.77
CA LYS A 160 4.95 -6.90 19.93
C LYS A 160 3.98 -6.24 18.95
N GLU A 161 3.17 -7.08 18.31
CA GLU A 161 2.01 -6.58 17.57
C GLU A 161 1.15 -5.72 18.50
N ASP A 162 0.78 -4.53 18.03
CA ASP A 162 -0.34 -3.80 18.61
C ASP A 162 -1.55 -4.74 18.62
N TYR A 163 -2.30 -4.73 19.71
CA TYR A 163 -3.39 -5.66 20.03
C TYR A 163 -4.42 -5.76 18.89
N VAL A 164 -4.04 -6.38 17.78
CA VAL A 164 -4.95 -6.72 16.69
C VAL A 164 -5.75 -7.94 17.13
N ARG A 165 -7.05 -7.83 17.11
CA ARG A 165 -8.02 -8.90 17.35
C ARG A 165 -7.56 -10.15 16.62
N GLY A 166 -7.43 -11.26 17.35
CA GLY A 166 -6.85 -12.52 16.90
C GLY A 166 -7.26 -12.93 15.48
N GLY A 167 -6.35 -13.63 14.80
CA GLY A 167 -6.49 -14.05 13.41
C GLY A 167 -5.12 -14.19 12.76
N ALA A 168 -5.10 -14.48 11.47
CA ALA A 168 -3.86 -14.56 10.68
C ALA A 168 -3.20 -13.20 10.49
N PHE A 169 -1.88 -13.23 10.36
CA PHE A 169 -1.08 -12.05 10.09
C PHE A 169 -1.21 -11.62 8.63
N TYR A 170 -1.86 -10.47 8.39
CA TYR A 170 -1.89 -9.84 7.07
C TYR A 170 -0.62 -9.03 6.86
N CYS A 171 0.09 -9.28 5.77
CA CYS A 171 1.34 -8.60 5.47
C CYS A 171 1.49 -8.29 3.99
N SER A 172 2.44 -7.41 3.66
CA SER A 172 2.79 -7.08 2.27
C SER A 172 3.34 -8.30 1.53
N LEU A 173 3.23 -8.31 0.22
CA LEU A 173 3.82 -9.36 -0.60
C LEU A 173 5.34 -9.50 -0.40
N PRO A 174 6.15 -8.42 -0.26
CA PRO A 174 7.55 -8.54 0.13
C PRO A 174 7.74 -9.19 1.51
N SER A 175 6.99 -8.74 2.54
CA SER A 175 7.07 -9.32 3.90
C SER A 175 6.59 -10.77 3.91
N PHE A 176 5.56 -11.10 3.14
CA PHE A 176 5.11 -12.48 2.96
C PHE A 176 6.21 -13.35 2.34
N ARG A 177 6.93 -12.83 1.33
CA ARG A 177 8.06 -13.53 0.71
C ARG A 177 9.18 -13.81 1.70
N ASP A 178 9.49 -12.84 2.57
CA ASP A 178 10.51 -13.01 3.59
C ASP A 178 10.06 -14.02 4.68
N THR A 179 8.78 -13.95 5.07
CA THR A 179 8.16 -14.94 5.96
C THR A 179 8.20 -16.33 5.35
N TYR A 180 7.85 -16.50 4.08
CA TYR A 180 7.91 -17.76 3.35
C TYR A 180 9.34 -18.33 3.37
N ARG A 181 10.34 -17.51 3.03
CA ARG A 181 11.76 -17.92 3.04
C ARG A 181 12.25 -18.31 4.43
N LEU A 182 11.85 -17.57 5.45
CA LEU A 182 12.18 -17.90 6.84
C LEU A 182 11.57 -19.23 7.25
N VAL A 183 10.28 -19.41 6.96
CA VAL A 183 9.54 -20.63 7.30
C VAL A 183 10.10 -21.83 6.54
N SER A 184 10.44 -21.72 5.25
CA SER A 184 11.10 -22.78 4.47
C SER A 184 12.39 -23.26 5.14
N ARG A 185 13.24 -22.34 5.61
CA ARG A 185 14.48 -22.69 6.34
C ARG A 185 14.21 -23.37 7.71
N ILE A 186 13.10 -23.00 8.37
CA ILE A 186 12.72 -23.62 9.65
C ILE A 186 12.23 -25.06 9.43
N ILE A 187 11.49 -25.31 8.35
CA ILE A 187 10.95 -26.62 7.98
C ILE A 187 12.08 -27.61 7.75
N GLU A 188 13.11 -27.25 6.99
CA GLU A 188 14.30 -28.08 6.74
C GLU A 188 14.92 -28.63 8.05
N ARG A 189 14.79 -27.86 9.14
CA ARG A 189 15.36 -28.24 10.45
C ARG A 189 14.40 -29.05 11.34
N ASN A 190 13.11 -28.72 11.28
CA ASN A 190 12.13 -29.20 12.28
C ASN A 190 11.19 -30.27 11.71
N GLY A 191 11.18 -30.49 10.38
CA GLY A 191 10.26 -31.43 9.70
C GLY A 191 8.77 -31.06 9.86
N GLN A 192 8.48 -29.79 10.17
CA GLN A 192 7.11 -29.34 10.36
C GLN A 192 6.46 -29.12 8.97
N SER A 193 5.29 -29.68 8.75
CA SER A 193 4.57 -29.49 7.49
C SER A 193 4.01 -28.08 7.36
N VAL A 194 4.25 -27.43 6.22
CA VAL A 194 3.71 -26.11 5.88
C VAL A 194 3.19 -26.14 4.47
N TYR A 195 2.03 -25.50 4.27
CA TYR A 195 1.35 -25.44 2.98
C TYR A 195 1.14 -24.02 2.54
N LEU A 196 1.35 -23.79 1.25
CA LEU A 196 0.98 -22.57 0.55
C LEU A 196 -0.38 -22.79 -0.12
N MET A 197 -1.36 -21.96 0.25
CA MET A 197 -2.70 -21.99 -0.34
C MET A 197 -2.91 -20.71 -1.16
N LEU A 198 -3.33 -20.85 -2.41
CA LEU A 198 -3.79 -19.76 -3.26
C LEU A 198 -5.31 -19.78 -3.27
N CYS A 199 -5.95 -18.74 -2.71
CA CYS A 199 -7.39 -18.52 -2.83
C CYS A 199 -7.65 -17.55 -3.97
N SER A 200 -8.56 -17.91 -4.88
CA SER A 200 -8.89 -17.12 -6.08
C SER A 200 -10.38 -16.82 -6.15
N ILE A 201 -10.70 -15.56 -6.50
CA ILE A 201 -12.08 -15.13 -6.82
C ILE A 201 -12.29 -15.32 -8.31
N THR A 202 -13.32 -16.10 -8.65
CA THR A 202 -13.66 -16.44 -10.02
C THR A 202 -15.12 -16.05 -10.33
N ASN A 203 -15.52 -16.16 -11.58
CA ASN A 203 -16.91 -15.91 -12.00
C ASN A 203 -17.88 -17.09 -11.71
N GLY A 204 -17.42 -18.10 -10.96
CA GLY A 204 -18.17 -19.33 -10.67
C GLY A 204 -18.02 -20.42 -11.75
N LYS A 205 -17.26 -20.14 -12.82
CA LYS A 205 -16.88 -21.09 -13.89
C LYS A 205 -15.37 -21.31 -13.95
N GLY A 206 -14.64 -20.88 -12.92
CA GLY A 206 -13.18 -20.96 -12.88
C GLY A 206 -12.45 -19.92 -13.73
N MET A 207 -13.14 -18.91 -14.28
CA MET A 207 -12.56 -17.85 -15.09
C MET A 207 -12.47 -16.55 -14.28
N PRO A 208 -11.62 -15.58 -14.66
CA PRO A 208 -11.56 -14.28 -14.01
C PRO A 208 -12.92 -13.59 -13.94
N MET A 209 -13.10 -12.73 -12.94
CA MET A 209 -14.30 -11.92 -12.77
C MET A 209 -14.24 -10.68 -13.67
N ASP A 210 -15.27 -10.50 -14.54
CA ASP A 210 -15.31 -9.42 -15.53
C ASP A 210 -15.81 -8.08 -14.95
N LYS A 211 -16.37 -8.07 -13.72
CA LYS A 211 -16.99 -6.89 -13.10
C LYS A 211 -16.07 -6.35 -12.00
N PRO A 212 -15.39 -5.19 -12.21
CA PRO A 212 -14.44 -4.64 -11.24
C PRO A 212 -15.09 -4.31 -9.88
N ASP A 213 -16.23 -3.60 -9.85
CA ASP A 213 -16.91 -3.22 -8.61
C ASP A 213 -17.28 -4.43 -7.75
N LYS A 214 -17.75 -5.51 -8.42
CA LYS A 214 -18.09 -6.75 -7.72
C LYS A 214 -16.86 -7.48 -7.22
N LEU A 215 -15.76 -7.44 -7.98
CA LEU A 215 -14.49 -8.04 -7.59
C LEU A 215 -13.92 -7.34 -6.35
N GLU A 216 -13.98 -6.03 -6.30
CA GLU A 216 -13.51 -5.24 -5.17
C GLU A 216 -14.28 -5.59 -3.89
N ALA A 217 -15.62 -5.59 -3.95
CA ALA A 217 -16.47 -5.98 -2.82
C ALA A 217 -16.17 -7.41 -2.33
N LEU A 218 -16.03 -8.38 -3.26
CA LEU A 218 -15.69 -9.76 -2.93
C LEU A 218 -14.27 -9.87 -2.35
N SER A 219 -13.31 -9.08 -2.87
CA SER A 219 -11.94 -9.08 -2.40
C SER A 219 -11.84 -8.56 -0.97
N GLY A 220 -12.52 -7.46 -0.65
CA GLY A 220 -12.56 -6.91 0.72
C GLY A 220 -13.18 -7.89 1.72
N GLU A 221 -14.29 -8.52 1.37
CA GLU A 221 -14.94 -9.52 2.25
C GLU A 221 -14.07 -10.79 2.42
N LEU A 222 -13.39 -11.22 1.35
CA LEU A 222 -12.48 -12.38 1.44
C LEU A 222 -11.29 -12.08 2.34
N GLN A 223 -10.71 -10.89 2.26
CA GLN A 223 -9.60 -10.46 3.13
C GLN A 223 -10.02 -10.52 4.61
N ASN A 224 -11.16 -9.92 4.95
CA ASN A 224 -11.70 -9.94 6.32
C ASN A 224 -11.99 -11.36 6.80
N THR A 225 -12.56 -12.18 5.92
CA THR A 225 -12.89 -13.58 6.22
C THR A 225 -11.62 -14.40 6.49
N ILE A 226 -10.59 -14.28 5.64
CA ILE A 226 -9.31 -14.98 5.83
C ILE A 226 -8.71 -14.60 7.18
N GLN A 227 -8.64 -13.30 7.47
CA GLN A 227 -8.07 -12.80 8.72
C GLN A 227 -8.79 -13.37 9.95
N GLN A 228 -10.11 -13.46 9.93
CA GLN A 228 -10.91 -13.95 11.06
C GLN A 228 -10.90 -15.48 11.19
N CYS A 229 -10.83 -16.20 10.07
CA CYS A 229 -10.94 -17.65 10.05
C CYS A 229 -9.64 -18.38 10.37
N LEU A 230 -8.50 -17.75 10.17
CA LEU A 230 -7.19 -18.38 10.35
C LEU A 230 -6.60 -18.13 11.74
N ARG A 231 -5.54 -18.87 12.07
CA ARG A 231 -4.87 -18.79 13.37
C ARG A 231 -3.80 -17.71 13.37
N LYS A 232 -3.39 -17.22 14.54
CA LYS A 232 -2.27 -16.27 14.71
C LYS A 232 -0.95 -16.72 14.06
N GLY A 233 -0.71 -18.01 13.96
CA GLY A 233 0.51 -18.57 13.36
C GLY A 233 0.48 -18.60 11.82
N ASP A 234 -0.67 -18.36 11.21
CA ASP A 234 -0.80 -18.32 9.76
C ASP A 234 -0.59 -16.89 9.27
N SER A 235 -0.06 -16.73 8.06
CA SER A 235 0.09 -15.43 7.42
C SER A 235 -0.53 -15.41 6.03
N PHE A 236 -0.98 -14.24 5.58
CA PHE A 236 -1.55 -14.10 4.26
C PHE A 236 -1.27 -12.72 3.66
N THR A 237 -1.37 -12.67 2.33
CA THR A 237 -1.19 -11.44 1.56
C THR A 237 -2.13 -11.40 0.37
N LYS A 238 -2.47 -10.19 -0.08
CA LYS A 238 -3.15 -9.98 -1.35
C LYS A 238 -2.11 -10.09 -2.48
N TYR A 239 -2.25 -11.09 -3.33
CA TYR A 239 -1.33 -11.33 -4.45
C TYR A 239 -1.74 -10.57 -5.71
N SER A 240 -3.06 -10.48 -5.94
CA SER A 240 -3.66 -9.72 -7.04
C SER A 240 -5.06 -9.24 -6.62
N PRO A 241 -5.76 -8.41 -7.40
CA PRO A 241 -7.13 -8.00 -7.08
C PRO A 241 -8.09 -9.17 -6.79
N SER A 242 -7.84 -10.33 -7.40
CA SER A 242 -8.68 -11.54 -7.27
C SER A 242 -8.04 -12.68 -6.49
N GLN A 243 -6.81 -12.52 -5.97
CA GLN A 243 -6.05 -13.64 -5.42
C GLN A 243 -5.38 -13.31 -4.09
N PHE A 244 -5.43 -14.27 -3.17
CA PHE A 244 -4.74 -14.21 -1.88
C PHE A 244 -3.84 -15.43 -1.71
N LEU A 245 -2.60 -15.20 -1.27
CA LEU A 245 -1.69 -16.24 -0.83
C LEU A 245 -1.80 -16.40 0.68
N ILE A 246 -1.87 -17.63 1.15
CA ILE A 246 -1.98 -17.99 2.56
C ILE A 246 -0.90 -19.01 2.88
N LEU A 247 -0.11 -18.75 3.92
CA LEU A 247 0.90 -19.66 4.46
C LEU A 247 0.34 -20.33 5.72
N LEU A 248 0.09 -21.62 5.64
CA LEU A 248 -0.49 -22.44 6.70
C LEU A 248 0.62 -23.22 7.41
N VAL A 249 0.96 -22.82 8.63
CA VAL A 249 2.06 -23.39 9.39
C VAL A 249 1.58 -24.50 10.34
N GLY A 250 2.26 -25.66 10.34
CA GLY A 250 1.93 -26.76 11.25
C GLY A 250 0.58 -27.42 10.92
N THR A 251 0.25 -27.54 9.66
CA THR A 251 -0.97 -28.23 9.19
C THR A 251 -0.60 -29.39 8.26
N ASN A 252 -1.56 -30.25 7.94
CA ASN A 252 -1.42 -31.31 6.94
C ASN A 252 -2.32 -31.04 5.73
N LYS A 253 -2.10 -31.78 4.64
CA LYS A 253 -2.84 -31.60 3.38
C LYS A 253 -4.35 -31.76 3.56
N GLU A 254 -4.77 -32.71 4.40
CA GLU A 254 -6.19 -32.99 4.67
C GLU A 254 -6.86 -31.82 5.41
N ASN A 255 -6.15 -31.18 6.32
CA ASN A 255 -6.69 -30.03 7.04
C ASN A 255 -6.79 -28.76 6.13
N CYS A 256 -6.02 -28.67 5.05
CA CYS A 256 -6.11 -27.53 4.14
C CYS A 256 -7.50 -27.42 3.50
N SER A 257 -8.11 -28.53 3.10
CA SER A 257 -9.48 -28.53 2.57
C SER A 257 -10.51 -28.08 3.62
N MET A 258 -10.37 -28.55 4.88
CA MET A 258 -11.25 -28.11 5.97
C MET A 258 -11.08 -26.61 6.31
N ILE A 259 -9.87 -26.09 6.20
CA ILE A 259 -9.61 -24.66 6.37
C ILE A 259 -10.30 -23.87 5.26
N PHE A 260 -10.16 -24.30 4.01
CA PHE A 260 -10.84 -23.66 2.88
C PHE A 260 -12.37 -23.73 3.02
N ASP A 261 -12.93 -24.87 3.38
CA ASP A 261 -14.38 -25.02 3.63
C ASP A 261 -14.87 -24.05 4.72
N ARG A 262 -14.04 -23.80 5.74
CA ARG A 262 -14.35 -22.83 6.77
C ARG A 262 -14.34 -21.41 6.20
N ILE A 263 -13.31 -21.04 5.45
CA ILE A 263 -13.23 -19.72 4.77
C ILE A 263 -14.46 -19.55 3.86
N GLN A 264 -14.76 -20.52 3.00
CA GLN A 264 -15.89 -20.46 2.07
C GLN A 264 -17.24 -20.32 2.79
N ARG A 265 -17.41 -21.00 3.93
CA ARG A 265 -18.63 -20.92 4.74
C ARG A 265 -18.82 -19.53 5.36
N TYR A 266 -17.77 -18.93 5.90
CA TYR A 266 -17.83 -17.59 6.46
C TYR A 266 -18.02 -16.54 5.37
N PHE A 267 -17.28 -16.63 4.28
CA PHE A 267 -17.39 -15.75 3.12
C PHE A 267 -18.79 -15.73 2.50
N SER A 268 -19.46 -16.88 2.48
CA SER A 268 -20.81 -16.99 1.95
C SER A 268 -21.92 -16.84 3.00
N ARG A 269 -21.60 -16.42 4.22
CA ARG A 269 -22.53 -16.35 5.35
C ARG A 269 -23.69 -15.41 5.08
N GLU A 270 -23.43 -14.23 4.57
CA GLU A 270 -24.44 -13.22 4.25
C GLU A 270 -25.05 -13.44 2.86
N HIS A 271 -24.25 -13.93 1.92
CA HIS A 271 -24.64 -14.14 0.51
C HIS A 271 -24.33 -15.56 0.06
N LYS A 272 -25.29 -16.48 0.16
CA LYS A 272 -25.12 -17.90 -0.20
C LYS A 272 -24.62 -18.12 -1.64
N SER A 273 -24.95 -17.21 -2.56
CA SER A 273 -24.50 -17.26 -3.96
C SER A 273 -22.98 -17.02 -4.12
N TRP A 274 -22.32 -16.45 -3.11
CA TRP A 274 -20.89 -16.16 -3.17
C TRP A 274 -20.02 -17.41 -3.06
N LYS A 275 -20.58 -18.49 -2.52
CA LYS A 275 -19.88 -19.77 -2.40
C LYS A 275 -19.22 -20.22 -3.70
N GLN A 276 -19.91 -20.03 -4.84
CA GLN A 276 -19.44 -20.43 -6.17
C GLN A 276 -18.28 -19.61 -6.73
N TYR A 277 -17.98 -18.45 -6.11
CA TYR A 277 -16.94 -17.53 -6.61
C TYR A 277 -15.56 -17.80 -6.03
N LEU A 278 -15.41 -18.71 -5.07
CA LEU A 278 -14.12 -19.07 -4.48
C LEU A 278 -13.61 -20.41 -5.00
N ASP A 279 -12.37 -20.39 -5.46
CA ASP A 279 -11.56 -21.55 -5.78
C ASP A 279 -10.24 -21.50 -4.99
N TYR A 280 -9.58 -22.63 -4.82
CA TYR A 280 -8.30 -22.69 -4.17
C TYR A 280 -7.37 -23.73 -4.79
N PHE A 281 -6.08 -23.49 -4.61
CA PHE A 281 -5.01 -24.42 -4.90
C PHE A 281 -4.08 -24.53 -3.69
N VAL A 282 -3.55 -25.72 -3.40
CA VAL A 282 -2.66 -25.96 -2.26
C VAL A 282 -1.45 -26.75 -2.72
N SER A 283 -0.25 -26.29 -2.30
CA SER A 283 1.00 -27.02 -2.50
C SER A 283 1.77 -27.09 -1.18
N SER A 284 2.51 -28.18 -0.96
CA SER A 284 3.49 -28.23 0.12
C SER A 284 4.65 -27.27 -0.18
N VAL A 285 5.17 -26.61 0.84
CA VAL A 285 6.33 -25.73 0.68
C VAL A 285 7.56 -26.55 0.26
N ASP A 286 7.68 -27.79 0.74
CA ASP A 286 8.78 -28.71 0.37
C ASP A 286 8.71 -29.21 -1.10
N GLU A 287 7.51 -29.22 -1.72
CA GLU A 287 7.29 -29.69 -3.07
C GLU A 287 7.50 -28.61 -4.13
N VAL A 288 7.42 -27.32 -3.74
CA VAL A 288 7.52 -26.18 -4.70
C VAL A 288 8.91 -26.08 -5.32
N ASP A 289 9.96 -26.53 -4.64
CA ASP A 289 11.33 -26.51 -5.16
C ASP A 289 11.60 -27.60 -6.24
N GLN A 290 10.63 -28.47 -6.54
CA GLN A 290 10.82 -29.60 -7.45
C GLN A 290 10.04 -29.52 -8.78
N GLN A 291 9.17 -28.53 -9.01
CA GLN A 291 8.35 -28.48 -10.23
C GLN A 291 8.26 -27.08 -10.85
N ASP A 292 9.07 -26.85 -11.88
CA ASP A 292 8.84 -25.83 -12.93
C ASP A 292 7.66 -26.27 -13.84
N SER A 293 6.45 -26.39 -13.31
CA SER A 293 5.27 -26.71 -14.12
C SER A 293 4.21 -25.63 -13.99
N PRO A 294 3.61 -25.17 -15.10
CA PRO A 294 2.57 -24.15 -15.05
C PRO A 294 1.35 -24.66 -14.27
N ILE A 295 0.80 -23.80 -13.44
CA ILE A 295 -0.37 -24.03 -12.59
C ILE A 295 -1.53 -24.52 -13.47
N GLN A 296 -1.86 -25.80 -13.43
CA GLN A 296 -3.07 -26.33 -14.01
C GLN A 296 -4.20 -26.16 -12.97
N PHE A 297 -5.22 -25.39 -13.31
CA PHE A 297 -6.44 -25.30 -12.53
C PHE A 297 -7.12 -26.67 -12.52
N ASN A 298 -7.29 -27.24 -11.33
CA ASN A 298 -7.87 -28.57 -11.15
C ASN A 298 -9.38 -28.50 -11.43
N THR A 299 -9.79 -28.94 -12.63
CA THR A 299 -11.19 -29.04 -13.05
C THR A 299 -11.86 -30.35 -12.62
N GLU A 300 -11.18 -31.19 -11.83
CA GLU A 300 -11.63 -32.56 -11.55
C GLU A 300 -12.60 -32.74 -10.38
N ASN A 301 -13.06 -31.69 -9.68
CA ASN A 301 -14.09 -31.84 -8.65
C ASN A 301 -15.51 -31.48 -9.12
N LYS A 302 -15.83 -31.74 -10.39
CA LYS A 302 -17.22 -31.79 -10.89
C LYS A 302 -17.56 -33.18 -11.47
N THR A 303 -17.72 -34.16 -10.61
CA THR A 303 -18.60 -35.33 -10.91
C THR A 303 -19.80 -35.26 -9.99
N TRP A 304 -20.92 -34.93 -10.64
CA TRP A 304 -22.38 -35.16 -10.45
C TRP A 304 -22.86 -35.55 -9.05
#